data_a0f8f3153f4834f9de8f78a29988f1ec
#
_entry.id   a0f8f3153f4834f9de8f78a29988f1ec
#
_cell.length_a   1.000
_cell.length_b   1.000
_cell.length_c   1.000
_cell.angle_alpha   90.00
_cell.angle_beta   90.00
_cell.angle_gamma   90.00
#
_symmetry.space_group_name_H-M   'P 1'
#
loop_
_entity.id
_entity.type
_entity.pdbx_description
1 polymer ?
#
loop_
_entity_poly.entity_id
_entity_poly.type
_entity_poly.pdbx_seq_one_letter_code
_entity_poly.pdbx_strand_id
1 'polypeptide(L)'
;MGLKSLEDVTYFRLNNEINRPVNGQIMLHKDKEALDAFFKENVVPNTKTFDSITDKIQYLLEHNYIERAFIEKYRPEFLEELAQFIKDQNFQFKSFMAAYKFYNQYALKTNDGEYYLESMEDRVFFNALYFADGNEAIARDIANEIIHQRYQPATPSFLNAGRARRGELVSCFLIQVTDDMNAIGRSINSALQLSRIGGGVGISLS
;
A
#
# COMPACT_ATOMS: atom_id res chain seq x y z
N MET A 1 -22.16 -0.69 -20.54
CA MET A 1 -22.35 -0.10 -19.18
C MET A 1 -21.87 1.34 -19.24
N GLY A 2 -22.78 2.31 -19.09
CA GLY A 2 -22.41 3.74 -19.14
C GLY A 2 -21.51 4.07 -17.97
N LEU A 3 -20.42 4.81 -18.23
CA LEU A 3 -19.55 5.38 -17.20
C LEU A 3 -20.44 6.24 -16.28
N LYS A 4 -20.68 5.79 -15.04
CA LYS A 4 -21.27 6.64 -14.00
C LYS A 4 -20.32 7.84 -13.82
N SER A 5 -20.85 9.04 -13.82
CA SER A 5 -20.05 10.21 -13.47
C SER A 5 -19.54 10.03 -12.04
N LEU A 6 -18.36 10.58 -11.71
CA LEU A 6 -17.84 10.53 -10.33
C LEU A 6 -18.82 11.17 -9.32
N GLU A 7 -19.70 12.08 -9.78
CA GLU A 7 -20.74 12.71 -8.97
C GLU A 7 -21.90 11.76 -8.62
N ASP A 8 -22.09 10.67 -9.39
CA ASP A 8 -23.14 9.68 -9.12
C ASP A 8 -22.72 8.65 -8.05
N VAL A 9 -21.47 8.68 -7.61
CA VAL A 9 -20.93 7.75 -6.61
C VAL A 9 -21.05 8.35 -5.22
N THR A 10 -21.78 7.68 -4.32
CA THR A 10 -22.17 8.17 -3.00
C THR A 10 -21.02 8.75 -2.19
N TYR A 11 -19.92 7.98 -2.07
CA TYR A 11 -18.78 8.41 -1.25
C TYR A 11 -18.00 9.59 -1.84
N PHE A 12 -17.94 9.75 -3.16
CA PHE A 12 -17.35 10.95 -3.78
C PHE A 12 -18.22 12.18 -3.58
N ARG A 13 -19.53 12.05 -3.73
CA ARG A 13 -20.46 13.14 -3.46
C ARG A 13 -20.36 13.61 -2.01
N LEU A 14 -20.36 12.68 -1.04
CA LEU A 14 -20.21 13.00 0.38
C LEU A 14 -18.87 13.69 0.67
N ASN A 15 -17.76 13.19 0.08
CA ASN A 15 -16.43 13.79 0.23
C ASN A 15 -16.39 15.23 -0.34
N ASN A 16 -17.04 15.49 -1.47
CA ASN A 16 -17.11 16.83 -2.05
C ASN A 16 -17.94 17.80 -1.19
N GLU A 17 -18.94 17.31 -0.45
CA GLU A 17 -19.74 18.11 0.47
C GLU A 17 -18.93 18.61 1.68
N ILE A 18 -17.86 17.90 2.11
CA ILE A 18 -16.99 18.34 3.22
C ILE A 18 -16.40 19.73 2.94
N ASN A 19 -16.00 19.99 1.69
CA ASN A 19 -15.35 21.21 1.27
C ASN A 19 -16.32 22.35 0.94
N ARG A 20 -17.63 22.13 1.07
CA ARG A 20 -18.66 23.15 0.87
C ARG A 20 -19.16 23.63 2.23
N PRO A 21 -18.72 24.80 2.72
CA PRO A 21 -19.18 25.29 4.01
C PRO A 21 -20.70 25.58 3.97
N VAL A 22 -21.41 25.10 4.97
CA VAL A 22 -22.81 25.43 5.22
C VAL A 22 -22.82 26.40 6.40
N ASN A 23 -23.35 27.61 6.19
CA ASN A 23 -23.32 28.67 7.21
C ASN A 23 -21.93 28.97 7.77
N GLY A 24 -20.90 28.86 6.94
CA GLY A 24 -19.50 29.10 7.33
C GLY A 24 -18.82 27.93 8.10
N GLN A 25 -19.50 26.81 8.28
CA GLN A 25 -18.97 25.62 8.95
C GLN A 25 -18.64 24.49 7.97
N ILE A 26 -17.46 23.89 8.12
CA ILE A 26 -17.02 22.70 7.38
C ILE A 26 -17.74 21.47 7.95
N MET A 27 -18.28 20.62 7.08
CA MET A 27 -19.08 19.45 7.47
C MET A 27 -18.21 18.20 7.65
N LEU A 28 -17.33 18.20 8.64
CA LEU A 28 -16.37 17.10 8.89
C LEU A 28 -17.02 15.73 9.10
N HIS A 29 -18.25 15.66 9.62
CA HIS A 29 -18.97 14.40 9.79
C HIS A 29 -19.23 13.67 8.46
N LYS A 30 -19.29 14.40 7.34
CA LYS A 30 -19.43 13.83 6.00
C LYS A 30 -18.24 12.96 5.58
N ASP A 31 -17.05 13.18 6.14
CA ASP A 31 -15.89 12.33 5.88
C ASP A 31 -16.12 10.90 6.41
N LYS A 32 -16.71 10.78 7.61
CA LYS A 32 -17.08 9.47 8.17
C LYS A 32 -18.18 8.80 7.36
N GLU A 33 -19.20 9.55 6.95
CA GLU A 33 -20.25 9.01 6.08
C GLU A 33 -19.68 8.54 4.73
N ALA A 34 -18.74 9.29 4.15
CA ALA A 34 -18.06 8.91 2.92
C ALA A 34 -17.19 7.64 3.10
N LEU A 35 -16.49 7.52 4.24
CA LEU A 35 -15.71 6.35 4.60
C LEU A 35 -16.60 5.11 4.71
N ASP A 36 -17.70 5.20 5.46
CA ASP A 36 -18.65 4.10 5.66
C ASP A 36 -19.29 3.66 4.32
N ALA A 37 -19.69 4.64 3.48
CA ALA A 37 -20.21 4.36 2.16
C ALA A 37 -19.18 3.67 1.25
N PHE A 38 -17.92 4.13 1.27
CA PHE A 38 -16.84 3.52 0.50
C PHE A 38 -16.61 2.05 0.89
N PHE A 39 -16.55 1.74 2.18
CA PHE A 39 -16.43 0.36 2.62
C PHE A 39 -17.61 -0.49 2.19
N LYS A 40 -18.82 -0.01 2.42
CA LYS A 40 -20.07 -0.74 2.11
C LYS A 40 -20.26 -0.99 0.61
N GLU A 41 -19.99 0.02 -0.22
CA GLU A 41 -20.31 -0.02 -1.66
C GLU A 41 -19.15 -0.54 -2.51
N ASN A 42 -17.90 -0.40 -2.04
CA ASN A 42 -16.73 -0.73 -2.84
C ASN A 42 -15.81 -1.77 -2.19
N VAL A 43 -15.38 -1.60 -0.94
CA VAL A 43 -14.36 -2.48 -0.36
C VAL A 43 -14.93 -3.84 -0.03
N VAL A 44 -15.97 -3.92 0.80
CA VAL A 44 -16.52 -5.19 1.30
C VAL A 44 -17.00 -6.10 0.16
N PRO A 45 -17.77 -5.62 -0.83
CA PRO A 45 -18.26 -6.49 -1.91
C PRO A 45 -17.15 -7.01 -2.83
N ASN A 46 -16.03 -6.28 -2.92
CA ASN A 46 -14.92 -6.60 -3.82
C ASN A 46 -13.68 -7.09 -3.07
N THR A 47 -13.80 -7.57 -1.84
CA THR A 47 -12.69 -8.17 -1.10
C THR A 47 -12.82 -9.69 -1.09
N LYS A 48 -11.75 -10.38 -1.52
CA LYS A 48 -11.68 -11.83 -1.39
C LYS A 48 -11.38 -12.20 0.06
N THR A 49 -12.25 -13.01 0.66
CA THR A 49 -12.10 -13.50 2.03
C THR A 49 -11.40 -14.85 2.07
N PHE A 50 -10.71 -15.14 3.17
CA PHE A 50 -10.01 -16.38 3.45
C PHE A 50 -10.32 -16.82 4.87
N ASP A 51 -10.35 -18.13 5.13
CA ASP A 51 -10.70 -18.68 6.43
C ASP A 51 -9.56 -18.48 7.45
N SER A 52 -8.30 -18.51 6.99
CA SER A 52 -7.11 -18.31 7.80
C SER A 52 -6.06 -17.48 7.05
N ILE A 53 -5.04 -16.98 7.80
CA ILE A 53 -3.87 -16.37 7.16
C ILE A 53 -3.05 -17.38 6.36
N THR A 54 -3.03 -18.63 6.81
CA THR A 54 -2.37 -19.72 6.09
C THR A 54 -3.00 -19.98 4.73
N ASP A 55 -4.35 -20.04 4.64
CA ASP A 55 -5.06 -20.20 3.37
C ASP A 55 -4.81 -19.01 2.44
N LYS A 56 -4.80 -17.80 3.00
CA LYS A 56 -4.46 -16.59 2.24
C LYS A 56 -3.04 -16.65 1.67
N ILE A 57 -2.05 -16.98 2.50
CA ILE A 57 -0.64 -17.12 2.07
C ILE A 57 -0.52 -18.18 0.97
N GLN A 58 -1.13 -19.34 1.15
CA GLN A 58 -1.13 -20.39 0.14
C GLN A 58 -1.69 -19.91 -1.19
N TYR A 59 -2.86 -19.28 -1.18
CA TYR A 59 -3.47 -18.69 -2.37
C TYR A 59 -2.55 -17.67 -3.05
N LEU A 60 -1.96 -16.76 -2.28
CA LEU A 60 -1.08 -15.72 -2.82
C LEU A 60 0.21 -16.30 -3.42
N LEU A 61 0.75 -17.37 -2.86
CA LEU A 61 1.91 -18.09 -3.39
C LEU A 61 1.58 -18.86 -4.67
N GLU A 62 0.47 -19.60 -4.70
CA GLU A 62 0.03 -20.38 -5.85
C GLU A 62 -0.24 -19.51 -7.08
N HIS A 63 -0.75 -18.29 -6.88
CA HIS A 63 -1.02 -17.32 -7.93
C HIS A 63 0.11 -16.33 -8.20
N ASN A 64 1.29 -16.55 -7.59
CA ASN A 64 2.48 -15.71 -7.78
C ASN A 64 2.25 -14.22 -7.47
N TYR A 65 1.53 -13.94 -6.37
CA TYR A 65 1.33 -12.59 -5.87
C TYR A 65 2.42 -12.15 -4.89
N ILE A 66 2.96 -13.09 -4.10
CA ILE A 66 4.01 -12.84 -3.11
C ILE A 66 5.20 -13.77 -3.34
N GLU A 67 6.38 -13.33 -2.89
CA GLU A 67 7.61 -14.11 -2.95
C GLU A 67 7.61 -15.20 -1.86
N ARG A 68 7.93 -16.43 -2.23
CA ARG A 68 7.99 -17.56 -1.30
C ARG A 68 9.14 -17.43 -0.29
N ALA A 69 10.27 -16.91 -0.75
CA ALA A 69 11.54 -16.93 -0.02
C ALA A 69 11.52 -16.22 1.35
N PHE A 70 10.70 -15.17 1.52
CA PHE A 70 10.62 -14.49 2.83
C PHE A 70 9.62 -15.15 3.77
N ILE A 71 8.54 -15.76 3.25
CA ILE A 71 7.55 -16.48 4.07
C ILE A 71 8.18 -17.73 4.70
N GLU A 72 8.97 -18.49 3.95
CA GLU A 72 9.60 -19.72 4.40
C GLU A 72 10.65 -19.53 5.51
N LYS A 73 11.02 -18.29 5.82
CA LYS A 73 11.90 -17.95 6.95
C LYS A 73 11.22 -18.00 8.31
N TYR A 74 9.90 -18.15 8.34
CA TYR A 74 9.09 -18.09 9.56
C TYR A 74 8.35 -19.40 9.81
N ARG A 75 8.18 -19.72 11.09
CA ARG A 75 7.37 -20.87 11.52
C ARG A 75 5.90 -20.60 11.23
N PRO A 76 5.11 -21.60 10.82
CA PRO A 76 3.68 -21.45 10.57
C PRO A 76 2.92 -20.87 11.78
N GLU A 77 3.25 -21.32 12.98
CA GLU A 77 2.63 -20.85 14.23
C GLU A 77 2.87 -19.34 14.43
N PHE A 78 4.07 -18.86 14.14
CA PHE A 78 4.38 -17.43 14.25
C PHE A 78 3.58 -16.59 13.24
N LEU A 79 3.37 -17.09 12.02
CA LEU A 79 2.55 -16.39 11.02
C LEU A 79 1.12 -16.17 11.52
N GLU A 80 0.52 -17.19 12.12
CA GLU A 80 -0.82 -17.09 12.74
C GLU A 80 -0.81 -16.13 13.95
N GLU A 81 0.18 -16.25 14.83
CA GLU A 81 0.33 -15.37 16.01
C GLU A 81 0.49 -13.90 15.59
N LEU A 82 1.32 -13.60 14.57
CA LEU A 82 1.55 -12.24 14.11
C LEU A 82 0.29 -11.66 13.45
N ALA A 83 -0.39 -12.45 12.62
CA ALA A 83 -1.63 -12.03 11.99
C ALA A 83 -2.71 -11.71 13.03
N GLN A 84 -2.86 -12.56 14.04
CA GLN A 84 -3.81 -12.33 15.14
C GLN A 84 -3.42 -11.10 15.96
N PHE A 85 -2.12 -10.93 16.28
CA PHE A 85 -1.62 -9.75 16.97
C PHE A 85 -1.98 -8.44 16.25
N ILE A 86 -1.77 -8.40 14.93
CA ILE A 86 -2.08 -7.21 14.12
C ILE A 86 -3.59 -6.96 14.09
N LYS A 87 -4.41 -8.00 13.94
CA LYS A 87 -5.87 -7.92 13.91
C LYS A 87 -6.43 -7.40 15.24
N ASP A 88 -5.86 -7.80 16.36
CA ASP A 88 -6.26 -7.38 17.71
C ASP A 88 -6.03 -5.88 17.97
N GLN A 89 -5.18 -5.22 17.16
CA GLN A 89 -4.98 -3.77 17.24
C GLN A 89 -6.18 -2.97 16.70
N ASN A 90 -7.14 -3.64 16.03
CA ASN A 90 -8.40 -3.07 15.55
C ASN A 90 -8.20 -1.76 14.78
N PHE A 91 -7.35 -1.80 13.75
CA PHE A 91 -7.01 -0.64 12.94
C PHE A 91 -8.25 0.00 12.30
N GLN A 92 -8.31 1.31 12.31
CA GLN A 92 -9.37 2.09 11.69
C GLN A 92 -8.78 3.22 10.85
N PHE A 93 -9.21 3.36 9.61
CA PHE A 93 -8.88 4.54 8.82
C PHE A 93 -9.53 5.79 9.42
N LYS A 94 -8.74 6.86 9.56
CA LYS A 94 -9.20 8.11 10.16
C LYS A 94 -9.95 9.03 9.20
N SER A 95 -9.87 8.76 7.89
CA SER A 95 -10.54 9.55 6.86
C SER A 95 -10.86 8.72 5.64
N PHE A 96 -11.88 9.16 4.88
CA PHE A 96 -12.21 8.55 3.59
C PHE A 96 -11.02 8.56 2.63
N MET A 97 -10.30 9.69 2.52
CA MET A 97 -9.16 9.79 1.61
C MET A 97 -8.02 8.84 1.95
N ALA A 98 -7.78 8.57 3.24
CA ALA A 98 -6.77 7.59 3.65
C ALA A 98 -7.15 6.18 3.20
N ALA A 99 -8.40 5.76 3.43
CA ALA A 99 -8.90 4.47 2.98
C ALA A 99 -8.92 4.36 1.45
N TYR A 100 -9.47 5.36 0.78
CA TYR A 100 -9.54 5.40 -0.68
C TYR A 100 -8.16 5.28 -1.32
N LYS A 101 -7.18 6.04 -0.81
CA LYS A 101 -5.81 5.99 -1.30
C LYS A 101 -5.15 4.63 -1.06
N PHE A 102 -5.36 4.04 0.12
CA PHE A 102 -4.85 2.71 0.43
C PHE A 102 -5.39 1.67 -0.55
N TYR A 103 -6.70 1.53 -0.69
CA TYR A 103 -7.32 0.51 -1.53
C TYR A 103 -7.07 0.71 -3.03
N ASN A 104 -6.89 1.93 -3.49
CA ASN A 104 -6.61 2.18 -4.91
C ASN A 104 -5.13 2.11 -5.30
N GLN A 105 -4.21 2.39 -4.37
CA GLN A 105 -2.78 2.50 -4.69
C GLN A 105 -1.91 1.43 -4.03
N TYR A 106 -2.27 0.96 -2.81
CA TYR A 106 -1.41 0.09 -2.01
C TYR A 106 -1.93 -1.34 -1.89
N ALA A 107 -3.22 -1.53 -1.71
CA ALA A 107 -3.79 -2.87 -1.55
C ALA A 107 -3.53 -3.74 -2.78
N LEU A 108 -3.08 -4.96 -2.55
CA LEU A 108 -2.95 -5.96 -3.62
C LEU A 108 -4.33 -6.30 -4.17
N LYS A 109 -4.41 -6.40 -5.48
CA LYS A 109 -5.62 -6.81 -6.19
C LYS A 109 -5.35 -8.03 -7.04
N THR A 110 -6.42 -8.71 -7.44
CA THR A 110 -6.37 -9.72 -8.49
C THR A 110 -5.83 -9.13 -9.80
N ASN A 111 -5.28 -9.97 -10.67
CA ASN A 111 -4.66 -9.51 -11.93
C ASN A 111 -5.64 -8.79 -12.88
N ASP A 112 -6.93 -9.07 -12.78
CA ASP A 112 -8.01 -8.38 -13.47
C ASP A 112 -8.42 -7.06 -12.79
N GLY A 113 -7.94 -6.83 -11.55
CA GLY A 113 -8.24 -5.65 -10.74
C GLY A 113 -9.61 -5.66 -10.08
N GLU A 114 -10.36 -6.78 -10.17
CA GLU A 114 -11.75 -6.85 -9.68
C GLU A 114 -11.83 -7.00 -8.16
N TYR A 115 -10.90 -7.75 -7.54
CA TYR A 115 -10.96 -8.04 -6.10
C TYR A 115 -9.73 -7.56 -5.37
N TYR A 116 -9.94 -7.00 -4.17
CA TYR A 116 -8.89 -6.74 -3.19
C TYR A 116 -8.46 -8.05 -2.52
N LEU A 117 -7.16 -8.26 -2.44
CA LEU A 117 -6.52 -9.40 -1.77
C LEU A 117 -5.89 -9.03 -0.43
N GLU A 118 -5.69 -7.74 -0.18
CA GLU A 118 -5.07 -7.23 1.05
C GLU A 118 -5.95 -6.18 1.72
N SER A 119 -6.06 -6.27 3.04
CA SER A 119 -6.43 -5.18 3.93
C SER A 119 -5.18 -4.41 4.38
N MET A 120 -5.36 -3.35 5.20
CA MET A 120 -4.24 -2.64 5.83
C MET A 120 -3.43 -3.57 6.74
N GLU A 121 -4.12 -4.40 7.51
CA GLU A 121 -3.51 -5.38 8.40
C GLU A 121 -2.66 -6.38 7.63
N ASP A 122 -3.15 -6.87 6.48
CA ASP A 122 -2.38 -7.76 5.61
C ASP A 122 -1.13 -7.07 5.06
N ARG A 123 -1.26 -5.81 4.63
CA ARG A 123 -0.11 -5.06 4.10
C ARG A 123 0.96 -4.82 5.18
N VAL A 124 0.54 -4.54 6.42
CA VAL A 124 1.42 -4.44 7.58
C VAL A 124 2.11 -5.78 7.84
N PHE A 125 1.36 -6.88 7.85
CA PHE A 125 1.87 -8.23 8.04
C PHE A 125 2.98 -8.57 7.05
N PHE A 126 2.73 -8.43 5.74
CA PHE A 126 3.72 -8.76 4.72
C PHE A 126 4.94 -7.84 4.74
N ASN A 127 4.76 -6.54 5.04
CA ASN A 127 5.88 -5.62 5.22
C ASN A 127 6.76 -6.03 6.41
N ALA A 128 6.15 -6.31 7.54
CA ALA A 128 6.87 -6.70 8.75
C ALA A 128 7.71 -7.95 8.53
N LEU A 129 7.14 -9.00 7.93
CA LEU A 129 7.86 -10.23 7.62
C LEU A 129 9.00 -9.98 6.62
N TYR A 130 8.75 -9.21 5.57
CA TYR A 130 9.74 -8.95 4.54
C TYR A 130 10.97 -8.20 5.09
N PHE A 131 10.76 -7.15 5.88
CA PHE A 131 11.86 -6.34 6.41
C PHE A 131 12.56 -6.96 7.62
N ALA A 132 11.90 -7.82 8.35
CA ALA A 132 12.51 -8.52 9.48
C ALA A 132 13.38 -9.73 9.08
N ASP A 133 13.28 -10.16 7.83
CA ASP A 133 14.15 -11.18 7.21
C ASP A 133 14.32 -12.47 8.03
N GLY A 134 13.23 -12.97 8.62
CA GLY A 134 13.20 -14.19 9.44
C GLY A 134 13.33 -13.96 10.96
N ASN A 135 13.54 -12.73 11.40
CA ASN A 135 13.58 -12.41 12.83
C ASN A 135 12.16 -12.11 13.36
N GLU A 136 11.59 -13.05 14.11
CA GLU A 136 10.21 -12.97 14.62
C GLU A 136 10.00 -11.79 15.59
N ALA A 137 10.97 -11.46 16.43
CA ALA A 137 10.87 -10.33 17.36
C ALA A 137 10.85 -9.01 16.59
N ILE A 138 11.75 -8.82 15.62
CA ILE A 138 11.79 -7.63 14.76
C ILE A 138 10.52 -7.54 13.91
N ALA A 139 9.99 -8.64 13.39
CA ALA A 139 8.73 -8.65 12.63
C ALA A 139 7.58 -8.11 13.48
N ARG A 140 7.46 -8.56 14.73
CA ARG A 140 6.45 -8.08 15.67
C ARG A 140 6.60 -6.59 15.99
N ASP A 141 7.83 -6.12 16.21
CA ASP A 141 8.13 -4.72 16.49
C ASP A 141 7.78 -3.82 15.28
N ILE A 142 8.20 -4.20 14.08
CA ILE A 142 7.85 -3.47 12.84
C ILE A 142 6.34 -3.42 12.65
N ALA A 143 5.65 -4.55 12.80
CA ALA A 143 4.19 -4.59 12.68
C ALA A 143 3.51 -3.67 13.68
N ASN A 144 3.97 -3.67 14.94
CA ASN A 144 3.45 -2.82 16.00
C ASN A 144 3.64 -1.32 15.68
N GLU A 145 4.81 -0.93 15.19
CA GLU A 145 5.08 0.46 14.84
C GLU A 145 4.25 0.96 13.64
N ILE A 146 4.08 0.12 12.63
CA ILE A 146 3.30 0.49 11.42
C ILE A 146 1.81 0.55 11.74
N ILE A 147 1.24 -0.47 12.41
CA ILE A 147 -0.21 -0.53 12.64
C ILE A 147 -0.69 0.61 13.55
N HIS A 148 0.14 1.06 14.47
CA HIS A 148 -0.14 2.21 15.32
C HIS A 148 0.24 3.56 14.68
N GLN A 149 0.69 3.55 13.41
CA GLN A 149 1.06 4.74 12.65
C GLN A 149 2.20 5.56 13.30
N ARG A 150 3.08 4.92 14.07
CA ARG A 150 4.30 5.53 14.62
C ARG A 150 5.47 5.46 13.63
N TYR A 151 5.43 4.50 12.72
CA TYR A 151 6.34 4.38 11.59
C TYR A 151 5.54 4.15 10.30
N GLN A 152 5.88 4.92 9.27
CA GLN A 152 5.34 4.76 7.92
C GLN A 152 6.48 4.47 6.95
N PRO A 153 6.57 3.27 6.39
CA PRO A 153 7.52 2.97 5.32
C PRO A 153 7.34 3.92 4.13
N ALA A 154 8.42 4.22 3.42
CA ALA A 154 8.32 4.96 2.16
C ALA A 154 7.37 4.24 1.19
N THR A 155 6.69 5.01 0.35
CA THR A 155 5.70 4.47 -0.61
C THR A 155 6.19 3.24 -1.38
N PRO A 156 7.38 3.22 -2.02
CA PRO A 156 7.82 2.05 -2.76
C PRO A 156 8.09 0.84 -1.85
N SER A 157 8.64 1.07 -0.67
CA SER A 157 8.86 0.01 0.32
C SER A 157 7.54 -0.60 0.79
N PHE A 158 6.57 0.25 1.19
CA PHE A 158 5.27 -0.19 1.66
C PHE A 158 4.48 -0.90 0.57
N LEU A 159 4.56 -0.41 -0.67
CA LEU A 159 3.85 -0.97 -1.82
C LEU A 159 4.45 -2.32 -2.27
N ASN A 160 5.77 -2.41 -2.38
CA ASN A 160 6.43 -3.48 -3.13
C ASN A 160 7.00 -4.61 -2.25
N ALA A 161 7.20 -4.39 -0.94
CA ALA A 161 7.81 -5.41 -0.07
C ALA A 161 7.03 -6.74 -0.11
N GLY A 162 7.75 -7.82 -0.38
CA GLY A 162 7.23 -9.18 -0.42
C GLY A 162 6.38 -9.55 -1.64
N ARG A 163 6.12 -8.64 -2.57
CA ARG A 163 5.35 -8.93 -3.78
C ARG A 163 6.20 -9.60 -4.85
N ALA A 164 5.71 -10.67 -5.48
CA ALA A 164 6.43 -11.40 -6.52
C ALA A 164 6.60 -10.56 -7.80
N ARG A 165 5.59 -9.78 -8.16
CA ARG A 165 5.65 -8.79 -9.25
C ARG A 165 5.68 -7.41 -8.64
N ARG A 166 6.87 -6.86 -8.50
CA ARG A 166 7.09 -5.58 -7.84
C ARG A 166 8.00 -4.66 -8.63
N GLY A 167 7.87 -3.36 -8.36
CA GLY A 167 8.88 -2.36 -8.69
C GLY A 167 10.03 -2.35 -7.67
N GLU A 168 10.88 -1.36 -7.77
CA GLU A 168 11.96 -1.14 -6.82
C GLU A 168 11.43 -0.75 -5.43
N LEU A 169 12.25 -0.97 -4.40
CA LEU A 169 11.93 -0.53 -3.02
C LEU A 169 12.29 0.93 -2.76
N VAL A 170 12.85 1.61 -3.75
CA VAL A 170 13.24 3.02 -3.73
C VAL A 170 12.62 3.74 -4.92
N SER A 171 12.38 5.05 -4.78
CA SER A 171 11.81 5.88 -5.85
C SER A 171 12.61 7.16 -6.11
N CYS A 172 13.68 7.42 -5.33
CA CYS A 172 14.48 8.62 -5.44
C CYS A 172 15.93 8.28 -5.73
N PHE A 173 16.45 8.85 -6.81
CA PHE A 173 17.81 8.65 -7.28
C PHE A 173 18.49 10.00 -7.42
N LEU A 174 19.75 10.09 -6.99
CA LEU A 174 20.55 11.30 -7.10
C LEU A 174 21.75 11.03 -7.98
N ILE A 175 21.98 11.90 -8.97
CA ILE A 175 23.10 11.83 -9.90
C ILE A 175 23.90 13.12 -9.77
N GLN A 176 25.19 13.01 -9.50
CA GLN A 176 26.12 14.12 -9.61
C GLN A 176 26.79 14.09 -10.99
N VAL A 177 26.80 15.21 -11.67
CA VAL A 177 27.36 15.36 -13.02
C VAL A 177 28.62 16.20 -12.92
N THR A 178 29.76 15.67 -13.38
CA THR A 178 30.99 16.42 -13.53
C THR A 178 31.02 17.13 -14.89
N ASP A 179 31.78 18.22 -14.97
CA ASP A 179 31.89 19.06 -16.18
C ASP A 179 32.75 18.38 -17.26
N ASP A 180 32.26 17.28 -17.82
CA ASP A 180 32.80 16.62 -19.00
C ASP A 180 31.69 16.00 -19.86
N MET A 181 31.85 15.99 -21.17
CA MET A 181 30.84 15.52 -22.12
C MET A 181 30.45 14.06 -21.93
N ASN A 182 31.36 13.19 -21.48
CA ASN A 182 31.06 11.77 -21.24
C ASN A 182 30.23 11.58 -19.95
N ALA A 183 30.52 12.36 -18.91
CA ALA A 183 29.74 12.34 -17.68
C ALA A 183 28.31 12.88 -17.93
N ILE A 184 28.20 13.98 -18.69
CA ILE A 184 26.90 14.55 -19.08
C ILE A 184 26.09 13.51 -19.87
N GLY A 185 26.66 12.90 -20.90
CA GLY A 185 26.00 11.90 -21.73
C GLY A 185 25.52 10.67 -20.91
N ARG A 186 26.39 10.15 -20.02
CA ARG A 186 26.03 9.05 -19.10
C ARG A 186 24.92 9.43 -18.15
N SER A 187 24.96 10.63 -17.58
CA SER A 187 23.93 11.10 -16.64
C SER A 187 22.56 11.24 -17.29
N ILE A 188 22.49 11.75 -18.51
CA ILE A 188 21.25 11.81 -19.30
C ILE A 188 20.67 10.40 -19.50
N ASN A 189 21.49 9.47 -19.98
CA ASN A 189 21.03 8.09 -20.20
C ASN A 189 20.57 7.42 -18.87
N SER A 190 21.33 7.60 -17.80
CA SER A 190 20.97 7.07 -16.48
C SER A 190 19.64 7.64 -15.99
N ALA A 191 19.42 8.96 -16.12
CA ALA A 191 18.19 9.61 -15.74
C ALA A 191 16.98 9.04 -16.53
N LEU A 192 17.14 8.83 -17.84
CA LEU A 192 16.09 8.22 -18.67
C LEU A 192 15.75 6.79 -18.22
N GLN A 193 16.77 5.95 -17.93
CA GLN A 193 16.55 4.59 -17.49
C GLN A 193 15.87 4.51 -16.11
N LEU A 194 16.31 5.35 -15.16
CA LEU A 194 15.71 5.42 -13.81
C LEU A 194 14.27 5.95 -13.86
N SER A 195 14.01 6.98 -14.67
CA SER A 195 12.66 7.51 -14.86
C SER A 195 11.72 6.49 -15.51
N ARG A 196 12.23 5.67 -16.44
CA ARG A 196 11.46 4.61 -17.12
C ARG A 196 10.91 3.57 -16.12
N ILE A 197 11.65 3.29 -15.04
CA ILE A 197 11.21 2.35 -13.99
C ILE A 197 10.40 3.04 -12.88
N GLY A 198 10.01 4.30 -13.07
CA GLY A 198 9.18 5.05 -12.12
C GLY A 198 9.96 5.83 -11.06
N GLY A 199 11.27 5.96 -11.19
CA GLY A 199 12.13 6.70 -10.27
C GLY A 199 12.07 8.21 -10.46
N GLY A 200 12.03 8.98 -9.38
CA GLY A 200 12.32 10.41 -9.38
C GLY A 200 13.84 10.64 -9.42
N VAL A 201 14.34 11.43 -10.35
CA VAL A 201 15.77 11.68 -10.50
C VAL A 201 16.11 13.13 -10.22
N GLY A 202 16.93 13.36 -9.18
CA GLY A 202 17.56 14.63 -8.90
C GLY A 202 18.97 14.67 -9.52
N ILE A 203 19.31 15.77 -10.19
CA ILE A 203 20.61 15.96 -10.81
C ILE A 203 21.30 17.18 -10.18
N SER A 204 22.51 16.97 -9.68
CA SER A 204 23.40 18.04 -9.21
C SER A 204 24.46 18.33 -10.25
N LEU A 205 24.58 19.58 -10.64
CA LEU A 205 25.64 20.09 -11.52
C LEU A 205 26.74 20.67 -10.65
N SER A 206 27.97 20.25 -10.85
CA SER A 206 29.16 20.74 -10.12
C SER A 206 30.17 21.36 -11.09
#